data_f2548284d8093d444b783f47c481950c
#
_entry.id   f2548284d8093d444b783f47c481950c
#
_cell.length_a   1.000
_cell.length_b   1.000
_cell.length_c   1.000
_cell.angle_alpha   90.00
_cell.angle_beta   90.00
_cell.angle_gamma   90.00
#
_symmetry.space_group_name_H-M   'P 1'
#
loop_
_entity.id
_entity.type
_entity.pdbx_description
1 polymer ?
#
loop_
_entity_poly.entity_id
_entity_poly.type
_entity_poly.pdbx_seq_one_letter_code
_entity_poly.pdbx_strand_id
1 'polypeptide(L)'
;EFPDRSGLAACLLETAKVIVEDNFSDYLTELRGIKEGSLLEELDDLSTEAWFKGLVESSVAFIMLTRCGIDPMDYFSGEDFAHVYDFDTPETLSILGGAVSDIAEMPLREIATTVLSLCRAEQRENRTFDGNSDRQYHGGRINQKRSVEHGTDISDGRRLPPAQPGSAGGPEGRKI
;
A
#
# COMPACT_ATOMS: atom_id res chain seq x y z
N GLU A 1 21.42 8.06 8.43
CA GLU A 1 21.21 7.03 9.47
C GLU A 1 19.77 6.54 9.28
N PHE A 2 19.56 5.28 8.87
CA PHE A 2 18.21 4.74 8.72
C PHE A 2 17.61 4.53 10.11
N PRO A 3 16.32 4.88 10.33
CA PRO A 3 15.68 4.65 11.61
C PRO A 3 15.76 3.17 11.98
N ASP A 4 15.85 2.90 13.27
CA ASP A 4 15.92 1.55 13.82
C ASP A 4 14.73 0.69 13.35
N ARG A 5 15.01 -0.21 12.40
CA ARG A 5 14.01 -1.12 11.84
C ARG A 5 13.53 -2.16 12.86
N SER A 6 14.34 -2.43 13.89
CA SER A 6 13.98 -3.41 14.93
C SER A 6 12.84 -2.88 15.81
N GLY A 7 12.82 -1.59 16.12
CA GLY A 7 11.72 -0.96 16.83
C GLY A 7 10.42 -0.97 16.04
N LEU A 8 10.47 -0.69 14.72
CA LEU A 8 9.29 -0.75 13.86
C LEU A 8 8.75 -2.19 13.73
N ALA A 9 9.64 -3.16 13.54
CA ALA A 9 9.24 -4.57 13.46
C ALA A 9 8.52 -5.02 14.73
N ALA A 10 9.07 -4.71 15.90
CA ALA A 10 8.45 -5.04 17.19
C ALA A 10 7.06 -4.41 17.34
N CYS A 11 6.88 -3.15 16.92
CA CYS A 11 5.57 -2.51 16.92
C CYS A 11 4.58 -3.20 15.97
N LEU A 12 5.01 -3.60 14.77
CA LEU A 12 4.15 -4.29 13.81
C LEU A 12 3.73 -5.66 14.31
N LEU A 13 4.64 -6.43 14.91
CA LEU A 13 4.37 -7.73 15.50
C LEU A 13 3.36 -7.64 16.66
N GLU A 14 3.55 -6.67 17.55
CA GLU A 14 2.62 -6.45 18.65
C GLU A 14 1.26 -5.95 18.17
N THR A 15 1.23 -5.05 17.18
CA THR A 15 -0.01 -4.59 16.56
C THR A 15 -0.78 -5.75 15.93
N ALA A 16 -0.09 -6.67 15.24
CA ALA A 16 -0.74 -7.85 14.65
C ALA A 16 -1.44 -8.69 15.70
N LYS A 17 -0.79 -8.96 16.84
CA LYS A 17 -1.39 -9.72 17.95
C LYS A 17 -2.66 -9.06 18.49
N VAL A 18 -2.59 -7.75 18.78
CA VAL A 18 -3.73 -7.01 19.35
C VAL A 18 -4.90 -7.01 18.37
N ILE A 19 -4.65 -6.71 17.09
CA ILE A 19 -5.71 -6.63 16.08
C ILE A 19 -6.34 -8.01 15.81
N VAL A 20 -5.55 -9.07 15.82
CA VAL A 20 -6.09 -10.43 15.66
C VAL A 20 -6.95 -10.79 16.89
N GLU A 21 -6.46 -10.53 18.10
CA GLU A 21 -7.24 -10.76 19.34
C GLU A 21 -8.61 -10.08 19.29
N ASP A 22 -8.67 -8.86 18.80
CA ASP A 22 -9.90 -8.07 18.75
C ASP A 22 -10.87 -8.50 17.63
N ASN A 23 -10.40 -9.22 16.60
CA ASN A 23 -11.20 -9.43 15.38
C ASN A 23 -11.33 -10.90 14.91
N PHE A 24 -10.67 -11.87 15.53
CA PHE A 24 -10.67 -13.26 15.04
C PHE A 24 -11.91 -14.06 15.41
N SER A 25 -12.68 -13.63 16.42
CA SER A 25 -13.75 -14.42 17.06
C SER A 25 -14.88 -14.83 16.12
N ASP A 26 -15.27 -13.94 15.21
CA ASP A 26 -16.35 -14.21 14.26
C ASP A 26 -15.92 -15.27 13.24
N TYR A 27 -14.70 -15.18 12.73
CA TYR A 27 -14.11 -16.19 11.84
C TYR A 27 -13.94 -17.55 12.53
N LEU A 28 -13.53 -17.55 13.81
CA LEU A 28 -13.43 -18.78 14.60
C LEU A 28 -14.80 -19.44 14.75
N THR A 29 -15.85 -18.65 14.99
CA THR A 29 -17.22 -19.16 15.11
C THR A 29 -17.68 -19.80 13.81
N GLU A 30 -17.39 -19.16 12.66
CA GLU A 30 -17.68 -19.70 11.35
C GLU A 30 -16.88 -20.99 11.07
N LEU A 31 -15.58 -21.00 11.38
CA LEU A 31 -14.69 -22.16 11.24
C LEU A 31 -15.21 -23.36 12.01
N ARG A 32 -15.63 -23.17 13.27
CA ARG A 32 -16.21 -24.23 14.09
C ARG A 32 -17.47 -24.85 13.48
N GLY A 33 -18.23 -24.06 12.74
CA GLY A 33 -19.43 -24.51 12.04
C GLY A 33 -19.17 -25.37 10.80
N ILE A 34 -17.95 -25.31 10.24
CA ILE A 34 -17.63 -25.98 8.96
C ILE A 34 -16.40 -26.91 9.01
N LYS A 35 -15.82 -27.12 10.20
CA LYS A 35 -14.61 -27.96 10.32
C LYS A 35 -14.84 -29.44 10.06
N GLU A 36 -16.10 -29.89 9.97
CA GLU A 36 -16.45 -31.28 9.67
C GLU A 36 -15.91 -31.69 8.28
N GLY A 37 -15.26 -32.84 8.23
CA GLY A 37 -14.62 -33.36 7.01
C GLY A 37 -13.21 -32.78 6.73
N SER A 38 -12.69 -31.90 7.59
CA SER A 38 -11.29 -31.42 7.53
C SER A 38 -10.43 -32.09 8.57
N LEU A 39 -9.10 -31.92 8.51
CA LEU A 39 -8.17 -32.38 9.56
C LEU A 39 -8.42 -31.67 10.91
N LEU A 40 -9.11 -30.55 10.91
CA LEU A 40 -9.49 -29.83 12.14
C LEU A 40 -10.65 -30.52 12.90
N GLU A 41 -11.37 -31.46 12.28
CA GLU A 41 -12.54 -32.12 12.89
C GLU A 41 -12.20 -32.82 14.21
N GLU A 42 -11.04 -33.49 14.23
CA GLU A 42 -10.57 -34.25 15.38
C GLU A 42 -10.08 -33.37 16.54
N LEU A 43 -9.87 -32.07 16.30
CA LEU A 43 -9.41 -31.13 17.30
C LEU A 43 -10.56 -30.67 18.22
N ASP A 44 -10.25 -30.58 19.52
CA ASP A 44 -11.14 -29.88 20.43
C ASP A 44 -11.22 -28.38 20.13
N ASP A 45 -12.21 -27.71 20.68
CA ASP A 45 -12.46 -26.30 20.41
C ASP A 45 -11.31 -25.38 20.85
N LEU A 46 -10.60 -25.74 21.92
CA LEU A 46 -9.49 -24.95 22.43
C LEU A 46 -8.27 -25.07 21.52
N SER A 47 -7.96 -26.29 21.07
CA SER A 47 -6.89 -26.54 20.10
C SER A 47 -7.17 -25.92 18.75
N THR A 48 -8.43 -26.01 18.27
CA THR A 48 -8.87 -25.34 17.02
C THR A 48 -8.66 -23.82 17.13
N GLU A 49 -9.06 -23.22 18.26
CA GLU A 49 -8.87 -21.78 18.50
C GLU A 49 -7.39 -21.40 18.53
N ALA A 50 -6.57 -22.14 19.28
CA ALA A 50 -5.15 -21.85 19.41
C ALA A 50 -4.41 -21.93 18.05
N TRP A 51 -4.70 -22.94 17.23
CA TRP A 51 -4.08 -23.10 15.91
C TRP A 51 -4.55 -22.05 14.92
N PHE A 52 -5.86 -21.80 14.86
CA PHE A 52 -6.42 -20.78 13.99
C PHE A 52 -5.86 -19.40 14.33
N LYS A 53 -5.93 -19.00 15.61
CA LYS A 53 -5.45 -17.71 16.08
C LYS A 53 -3.95 -17.53 15.81
N GLY A 54 -3.11 -18.52 16.19
CA GLY A 54 -1.68 -18.46 15.99
C GLY A 54 -1.30 -18.31 14.50
N LEU A 55 -2.00 -19.05 13.62
CA LEU A 55 -1.76 -18.98 12.18
C LEU A 55 -2.20 -17.63 11.58
N VAL A 56 -3.34 -17.08 12.04
CA VAL A 56 -3.79 -15.74 11.63
C VAL A 56 -2.81 -14.68 12.11
N GLU A 57 -2.35 -14.73 13.38
CA GLU A 57 -1.36 -13.80 13.93
C GLU A 57 -0.06 -13.80 13.11
N SER A 58 0.52 -14.98 12.87
CA SER A 58 1.75 -15.10 12.09
C SER A 58 1.57 -14.57 10.66
N SER A 59 0.44 -14.90 10.03
CA SER A 59 0.15 -14.48 8.65
C SER A 59 -0.08 -12.97 8.53
N VAL A 60 -0.84 -12.36 9.43
CA VAL A 60 -1.09 -10.91 9.48
C VAL A 60 0.23 -10.17 9.71
N ALA A 61 1.02 -10.61 10.69
CA ALA A 61 2.32 -10.01 10.99
C ALA A 61 3.28 -10.12 9.80
N PHE A 62 3.35 -11.27 9.14
CA PHE A 62 4.14 -11.50 7.94
C PHE A 62 3.78 -10.51 6.82
N ILE A 63 2.48 -10.33 6.57
CA ILE A 63 1.98 -9.37 5.57
C ILE A 63 2.36 -7.93 5.96
N MET A 64 2.18 -7.54 7.22
CA MET A 64 2.49 -6.20 7.70
C MET A 64 3.99 -5.88 7.56
N LEU A 65 4.87 -6.80 7.97
CA LEU A 65 6.33 -6.65 7.81
C LEU A 65 6.70 -6.48 6.34
N THR A 66 6.22 -7.40 5.49
CA THR A 66 6.50 -7.37 4.04
C THR A 66 6.07 -6.04 3.40
N ARG A 67 4.86 -5.56 3.73
CA ARG A 67 4.32 -4.31 3.18
C ARG A 67 5.03 -3.07 3.69
N CYS A 68 5.63 -3.14 4.87
CA CYS A 68 6.47 -2.08 5.43
C CYS A 68 7.95 -2.18 5.02
N GLY A 69 8.31 -3.14 4.15
CA GLY A 69 9.67 -3.27 3.62
C GLY A 69 10.67 -3.90 4.59
N ILE A 70 10.18 -4.68 5.56
CA ILE A 70 10.96 -5.47 6.50
C ILE A 70 10.92 -6.92 6.03
N ASP A 71 12.07 -7.62 6.03
CA ASP A 71 12.12 -9.03 5.67
C ASP A 71 11.46 -9.86 6.78
N PRO A 72 10.33 -10.54 6.51
CA PRO A 72 9.66 -11.32 7.52
C PRO A 72 10.42 -12.60 7.89
N MET A 73 11.36 -13.07 7.06
CA MET A 73 12.15 -14.27 7.32
C MET A 73 13.15 -14.08 8.48
N ASP A 74 13.39 -12.84 8.91
CA ASP A 74 14.15 -12.56 10.13
C ASP A 74 13.34 -12.85 11.41
N TYR A 75 12.02 -13.04 11.29
CA TYR A 75 11.08 -13.16 12.42
C TYR A 75 10.28 -14.46 12.40
N PHE A 76 10.11 -15.07 11.23
CA PHE A 76 9.30 -16.27 11.03
C PHE A 76 10.07 -17.39 10.34
N SER A 77 9.70 -18.60 10.66
CA SER A 77 10.17 -19.85 10.04
C SER A 77 8.99 -20.62 9.43
N GLY A 78 9.27 -21.69 8.71
CA GLY A 78 8.21 -22.57 8.21
C GLY A 78 7.36 -23.22 9.30
N GLU A 79 7.90 -23.35 10.51
CA GLU A 79 7.20 -23.95 11.66
C GLU A 79 6.04 -23.08 12.15
N ASP A 80 6.16 -21.73 12.02
CA ASP A 80 5.12 -20.78 12.40
C ASP A 80 3.87 -20.90 11.52
N PHE A 81 3.98 -21.56 10.38
CA PHE A 81 2.90 -21.78 9.41
C PHE A 81 2.56 -23.25 9.21
N ALA A 82 3.12 -24.17 10.00
CA ALA A 82 2.95 -25.62 9.81
C ALA A 82 1.48 -26.04 9.81
N HIS A 83 0.67 -25.43 10.65
CA HIS A 83 -0.76 -25.75 10.77
C HIS A 83 -1.62 -25.29 9.58
N VAL A 84 -1.07 -24.61 8.59
CA VAL A 84 -1.84 -24.27 7.37
C VAL A 84 -2.32 -25.50 6.63
N TYR A 85 -1.60 -26.61 6.72
CA TYR A 85 -1.96 -27.88 6.09
C TYR A 85 -3.16 -28.58 6.73
N ASP A 86 -3.56 -28.18 7.95
CA ASP A 86 -4.70 -28.74 8.65
C ASP A 86 -6.02 -28.11 8.16
N PHE A 87 -5.93 -26.96 7.44
CA PHE A 87 -7.03 -26.30 6.75
C PHE A 87 -7.16 -26.84 5.32
N ASP A 88 -7.42 -28.15 5.21
CA ASP A 88 -7.29 -28.92 3.97
C ASP A 88 -8.57 -28.95 3.09
N THR A 89 -9.65 -28.28 3.52
CA THR A 89 -10.84 -28.09 2.71
C THR A 89 -10.91 -26.67 2.13
N PRO A 90 -11.56 -26.49 0.96
CA PRO A 90 -11.75 -25.16 0.37
C PRO A 90 -12.45 -24.18 1.32
N GLU A 91 -13.39 -24.67 2.11
CA GLU A 91 -14.19 -23.89 3.05
C GLU A 91 -13.32 -23.40 4.22
N THR A 92 -12.57 -24.29 4.88
CA THR A 92 -11.69 -23.93 6.00
C THR A 92 -10.58 -23.01 5.55
N LEU A 93 -9.99 -23.26 4.36
CA LEU A 93 -8.95 -22.40 3.78
C LEU A 93 -9.51 -21.01 3.40
N SER A 94 -10.76 -20.95 2.94
CA SER A 94 -11.41 -19.68 2.62
C SER A 94 -11.62 -18.80 3.84
N ILE A 95 -12.04 -19.39 4.98
CA ILE A 95 -12.19 -18.65 6.24
C ILE A 95 -10.82 -18.16 6.74
N LEU A 96 -9.80 -19.02 6.72
CA LEU A 96 -8.45 -18.63 7.11
C LEU A 96 -7.94 -17.47 6.25
N GLY A 97 -8.06 -17.58 4.93
CA GLY A 97 -7.63 -16.54 3.99
C GLY A 97 -8.41 -15.23 4.14
N GLY A 98 -9.73 -15.32 4.38
CA GLY A 98 -10.59 -14.18 4.66
C GLY A 98 -10.16 -13.46 5.93
N ALA A 99 -10.03 -14.19 7.04
CA ALA A 99 -9.57 -13.62 8.31
C ALA A 99 -8.22 -12.90 8.18
N VAL A 100 -7.23 -13.55 7.56
CA VAL A 100 -5.90 -12.96 7.35
C VAL A 100 -5.98 -11.69 6.50
N SER A 101 -6.73 -11.72 5.40
CA SER A 101 -6.85 -10.58 4.48
C SER A 101 -7.53 -9.39 5.14
N ASP A 102 -8.68 -9.62 5.74
CA ASP A 102 -9.53 -8.55 6.28
C ASP A 102 -8.87 -7.91 7.52
N ILE A 103 -8.28 -8.74 8.40
CA ILE A 103 -7.61 -8.24 9.60
C ILE A 103 -6.33 -7.48 9.22
N ALA A 104 -5.53 -7.96 8.24
CA ALA A 104 -4.33 -7.26 7.80
C ALA A 104 -4.64 -5.94 7.09
N GLU A 105 -5.78 -5.83 6.39
CA GLU A 105 -6.14 -4.61 5.66
C GLU A 105 -6.33 -3.41 6.59
N MET A 106 -6.88 -3.62 7.79
CA MET A 106 -7.17 -2.53 8.73
C MET A 106 -5.92 -1.71 9.10
N PRO A 107 -4.86 -2.29 9.70
CA PRO A 107 -3.67 -1.54 10.07
C PRO A 107 -2.89 -1.03 8.85
N LEU A 108 -2.88 -1.77 7.74
CA LEU A 108 -2.19 -1.35 6.53
C LEU A 108 -2.84 -0.11 5.90
N ARG A 109 -4.15 0.00 5.96
CA ARG A 109 -4.88 1.19 5.48
C ARG A 109 -4.55 2.42 6.33
N GLU A 110 -4.49 2.28 7.65
CA GLU A 110 -4.11 3.36 8.57
C GLU A 110 -2.65 3.80 8.35
N ILE A 111 -1.72 2.85 8.22
CA ILE A 111 -0.32 3.12 7.91
C ILE A 111 -0.21 3.89 6.58
N ALA A 112 -0.86 3.41 5.52
CA ALA A 112 -0.83 4.06 4.21
C ALA A 112 -1.39 5.48 4.26
N THR A 113 -2.50 5.70 4.96
CA THR A 113 -3.11 7.02 5.14
C THR A 113 -2.17 7.98 5.86
N THR A 114 -1.53 7.51 6.92
CA THR A 114 -0.57 8.29 7.71
C THR A 114 0.66 8.66 6.87
N VAL A 115 1.26 7.70 6.18
CA VAL A 115 2.43 7.94 5.31
C VAL A 115 2.10 8.95 4.21
N LEU A 116 0.95 8.80 3.54
CA LEU A 116 0.53 9.74 2.51
C LEU A 116 0.30 11.16 3.06
N SER A 117 -0.21 11.29 4.27
CA SER A 117 -0.40 12.59 4.92
C SER A 117 0.93 13.27 5.23
N LEU A 118 1.91 12.53 5.75
CA LEU A 118 3.25 13.02 6.02
C LEU A 118 3.98 13.45 4.75
N CYS A 119 3.96 12.63 3.69
CA CYS A 119 4.56 12.97 2.41
C CYS A 119 3.95 14.26 1.80
N ARG A 120 2.65 14.46 1.95
CA ARG A 120 1.98 15.70 1.49
C ARG A 120 2.38 16.91 2.33
N ALA A 121 2.58 16.76 3.64
CA ALA A 121 3.05 17.84 4.51
C ALA A 121 4.46 18.29 4.12
N GLU A 122 5.40 17.36 3.94
CA GLU A 122 6.77 17.62 3.50
C GLU A 122 6.82 18.32 2.14
N GLN A 123 5.98 17.90 1.18
CA GLN A 123 5.90 18.56 -0.12
C GLN A 123 5.41 20.01 -0.03
N ARG A 124 4.50 20.32 0.91
CA ARG A 124 4.04 21.69 1.13
C ARG A 124 5.13 22.56 1.74
N GLU A 125 5.87 22.05 2.72
CA GLU A 125 6.98 22.77 3.35
C GLU A 125 8.09 23.08 2.34
N ASN A 126 8.47 22.13 1.51
CA ASN A 126 9.47 22.32 0.48
C ASN A 126 9.05 23.39 -0.57
N ARG A 127 7.77 23.42 -0.96
CA ARG A 127 7.27 24.45 -1.87
C ARG A 127 7.25 25.85 -1.27
N THR A 128 7.00 25.98 0.02
CA THR A 128 7.04 27.29 0.71
C THR A 128 8.47 27.80 0.85
N PHE A 129 9.43 26.92 1.00
CA PHE A 129 10.84 27.29 1.08
C PHE A 129 11.38 27.80 -0.26
N ASP A 130 11.09 27.11 -1.38
CA ASP A 130 11.49 27.54 -2.71
C ASP A 130 10.83 28.87 -3.12
N GLY A 131 9.56 29.07 -2.80
CA GLY A 131 8.84 30.31 -3.10
C GLY A 131 9.33 31.55 -2.33
N ASN A 132 10.07 31.36 -1.24
CA ASN A 132 10.64 32.45 -0.46
C ASN A 132 12.05 32.85 -0.94
N SER A 133 12.76 31.94 -1.59
CA SER A 133 14.09 32.21 -2.19
C SER A 133 13.98 33.12 -3.41
N ASP A 134 12.93 32.99 -4.23
CA ASP A 134 12.72 33.82 -5.42
C ASP A 134 12.30 35.26 -5.09
N ARG A 135 11.71 35.51 -3.92
CA ARG A 135 11.33 36.89 -3.49
C ARG A 135 12.50 37.71 -2.99
N GLN A 136 13.62 37.10 -2.63
CA GLN A 136 14.77 37.83 -2.09
C GLN A 136 15.72 38.34 -3.20
N TYR A 137 15.58 37.88 -4.45
CA TYR A 137 16.43 38.29 -5.56
C TYR A 137 15.85 39.39 -6.46
N HIS A 138 14.62 39.85 -6.25
CA HIS A 138 14.00 40.91 -7.08
C HIS A 138 13.85 42.27 -6.38
N GLY A 139 14.59 42.50 -5.29
CA GLY A 139 14.61 43.79 -4.57
C GLY A 139 15.88 44.61 -4.79
N GLY A 140 16.33 44.80 -6.05
CA GLY A 140 17.49 45.66 -6.26
C GLY A 140 17.86 45.90 -7.71
N ARG A 141 17.05 46.65 -8.46
CA ARG A 141 17.56 47.43 -9.58
C ARG A 141 16.76 48.71 -9.80
N ILE A 142 17.42 49.76 -9.38
CA ILE A 142 17.09 51.17 -9.50
C ILE A 142 17.03 51.58 -10.96
N ASN A 143 16.01 52.38 -11.24
CA ASN A 143 15.89 53.42 -12.27
C ASN A 143 17.16 53.75 -13.06
N GLN A 144 17.16 53.53 -14.34
CA GLN A 144 17.82 54.46 -15.25
C GLN A 144 17.01 54.65 -16.54
N LYS A 145 16.37 55.81 -16.62
CA LYS A 145 15.81 56.42 -17.84
C LYS A 145 16.90 56.52 -18.87
N ARG A 146 16.65 56.09 -20.07
CA ARG A 146 17.11 56.78 -21.30
C ARG A 146 16.16 56.50 -22.45
N SER A 147 15.60 57.58 -22.92
CA SER A 147 14.88 57.73 -24.19
C SER A 147 15.84 57.48 -25.35
N VAL A 148 15.36 56.96 -26.46
CA VAL A 148 15.47 57.47 -27.81
C VAL A 148 15.01 56.40 -28.81
N GLU A 149 13.90 56.65 -29.51
CA GLU A 149 13.57 56.73 -30.91
C GLU A 149 13.80 55.54 -31.88
N HIS A 150 12.67 55.28 -32.54
CA HIS A 150 12.47 55.03 -34.00
C HIS A 150 12.99 53.76 -34.67
N GLY A 151 12.03 53.08 -35.32
CA GLY A 151 12.35 52.43 -36.61
C GLY A 151 11.58 51.14 -36.91
N THR A 152 10.42 51.32 -37.60
CA THR A 152 9.92 50.56 -38.76
C THR A 152 9.97 49.03 -38.78
N ASP A 153 8.77 48.42 -38.70
CA ASP A 153 8.08 47.72 -39.82
C ASP A 153 8.87 46.59 -40.53
N ILE A 154 8.31 45.39 -40.53
CA ILE A 154 8.00 44.54 -41.70
C ILE A 154 7.39 43.21 -41.22
N SER A 155 6.18 42.94 -41.68
CA SER A 155 5.45 41.69 -41.79
C SER A 155 6.27 40.54 -42.34
N ASP A 156 6.13 39.34 -41.85
CA ASP A 156 5.79 38.25 -42.78
C ASP A 156 5.15 37.06 -42.05
N GLY A 157 4.05 36.62 -42.58
CA GLY A 157 3.25 35.53 -42.13
C GLY A 157 3.79 34.18 -42.59
N ARG A 158 3.72 33.19 -41.73
CA ARG A 158 3.59 31.78 -42.16
C ARG A 158 2.67 31.02 -41.24
N ARG A 159 1.50 30.76 -41.79
CA ARG A 159 0.55 29.75 -41.28
C ARG A 159 1.17 28.36 -41.52
N LEU A 160 1.12 27.51 -40.49
CA LEU A 160 1.26 26.06 -40.64
C LEU A 160 -0.15 25.41 -40.63
N PRO A 161 -0.36 24.40 -41.49
CA PRO A 161 -1.67 23.79 -41.68
C PRO A 161 -2.01 22.75 -40.58
N PRO A 162 -3.30 22.41 -40.39
CA PRO A 162 -3.74 21.43 -39.41
C PRO A 162 -3.52 20.00 -39.85
N ALA A 163 -3.10 19.12 -38.93
CA ALA A 163 -3.00 17.70 -39.14
C ALA A 163 -4.41 17.03 -39.15
N GLN A 164 -4.63 16.22 -40.18
CA GLN A 164 -5.85 15.43 -40.37
C GLN A 164 -5.83 14.13 -39.55
N PRO A 165 -7.00 13.58 -39.15
CA PRO A 165 -7.11 12.30 -38.44
C PRO A 165 -7.06 11.12 -39.44
N GLY A 166 -6.18 10.17 -39.15
CA GLY A 166 -6.06 8.89 -39.87
C GLY A 166 -7.06 7.86 -39.35
N SER A 167 -7.78 7.35 -40.29
CA SER A 167 -8.87 6.39 -40.34
C SER A 167 -8.58 5.01 -39.74
N ALA A 168 -9.71 4.43 -39.32
CA ALA A 168 -9.99 3.05 -38.99
C ALA A 168 -9.41 1.96 -39.93
N GLY A 169 -9.14 0.78 -39.37
CA GLY A 169 -8.93 -0.46 -40.08
C GLY A 169 -8.96 -1.65 -39.10
N GLY A 170 -10.10 -2.28 -38.87
CA GLY A 170 -10.17 -3.71 -38.69
C GLY A 170 -10.27 -4.35 -40.09
N PRO A 171 -10.25 -5.66 -40.25
CA PRO A 171 -11.02 -6.69 -39.55
C PRO A 171 -10.42 -8.11 -39.56
N GLU A 172 -11.28 -9.09 -39.12
CA GLU A 172 -11.31 -10.52 -39.49
C GLU A 172 -10.20 -11.42 -38.91
N GLY A 173 -10.48 -12.38 -38.04
CA GLY A 173 -11.33 -13.55 -38.33
C GLY A 173 -10.44 -14.76 -38.62
N ARG A 174 -10.32 -15.71 -37.65
CA ARG A 174 -10.17 -17.12 -37.98
C ARG A 174 -10.57 -18.02 -36.82
N LYS A 175 -11.60 -18.79 -37.13
CA LYS A 175 -11.95 -20.07 -36.51
C LYS A 175 -10.79 -21.08 -36.69
N ILE A 176 -10.45 -21.80 -35.70
CA ILE A 176 -10.50 -23.28 -35.64
C ILE A 176 -10.49 -23.66 -34.16
#